data_cf6a8e4315c28f5dc41dc765eeeb098c
#
_entry.id   cf6a8e4315c28f5dc41dc765eeeb098c
#
_cell.length_a   1.000
_cell.length_b   1.000
_cell.length_c   1.000
_cell.angle_alpha   90.00
_cell.angle_beta   90.00
_cell.angle_gamma   90.00
#
_symmetry.space_group_name_H-M   'P 1'
#
loop_
_entity.id
_entity.type
_entity.pdbx_description
1 polymer ?
#
loop_
_entity_poly.entity_id
_entity_poly.type
_entity_poly.pdbx_seq_one_letter_code
_entity_poly.pdbx_strand_id
1 'polypeptide(L)'
;MKYDEVWIRQSMQFEIKLLRDRVSAFESGEKYVQMEKLHKAAREGDFREMRRLREALVEARTEKHHVMEIWYQACEDIQNEYEKKLKEKEKEHARQIREKDELIRKLQSDVKKERDLREKEHEKYLAQAKEAYEAKTEAEDLKEKVQALTARINKDYSNSSKPSSMSPNHKTIQNGREKTGRSPGGQRGHVHHGRKRQEPTKSHEIPAPAKYLDDPNFKPTGRIIRKQLIKVHVVSEVIEYWTQEFRNLTTGQRVHAEFPPGIVDDVNYDGTVKALAYMINNDLYTSVDKTRVFLKDVSKGKIDISTGFICNLAKQFSECTKEEREEIFDDLMTAPVLHADFTFGRAGGKQAAVIINATDDGKVMYQGRAKKGDEGVKGSPLEHYDGTLVSDHESALIKHGSRHQECLTHVDRYAKGADENEPNKKWPSMMHAWVTDSIHYWNNVNEGICAYDKETAEKLISEFMSAIAVAREEYEFEPPSKYNREGYNLYKRMEETPEDYVLFLRDPSVPPTNNIAERMARKFKRKAHQVMSFRSDEGVDRFCDGLSVIESIKATGKNLFEEITARFNKNIVECND
;
A
#
# COMPACT_ATOMS: atom_id res chain seq x y z
N MET A 1 -7.05 31.98 -44.96
CA MET A 1 -6.14 30.85 -45.22
C MET A 1 -4.73 31.04 -44.60
N LYS A 2 -3.98 32.14 -44.85
CA LYS A 2 -2.68 32.37 -44.16
C LYS A 2 -2.78 32.47 -42.61
N TYR A 3 -3.90 32.94 -42.08
CA TYR A 3 -4.08 33.13 -40.64
C TYR A 3 -4.31 31.79 -39.91
N ASP A 4 -4.97 30.81 -40.52
CA ASP A 4 -5.25 29.53 -39.91
C ASP A 4 -3.99 28.66 -39.81
N GLU A 5 -3.11 28.68 -40.80
CA GLU A 5 -1.84 27.97 -40.77
C GLU A 5 -0.88 28.51 -39.69
N VAL A 6 -0.85 29.83 -39.52
CA VAL A 6 -0.04 30.48 -38.47
C VAL A 6 -0.55 30.12 -37.09
N TRP A 7 -1.88 30.10 -36.91
CA TRP A 7 -2.49 29.77 -35.65
C TRP A 7 -2.27 28.29 -35.28
N ILE A 8 -2.46 27.37 -36.24
CA ILE A 8 -2.19 25.94 -36.02
C ILE A 8 -0.70 25.73 -35.67
N ARG A 9 0.20 26.37 -36.36
CA ARG A 9 1.65 26.30 -36.09
C ARG A 9 2.00 26.84 -34.69
N GLN A 10 1.43 27.96 -34.30
CA GLN A 10 1.64 28.55 -32.98
C GLN A 10 1.03 27.67 -31.88
N SER A 11 -0.15 27.11 -32.10
CA SER A 11 -0.79 26.20 -31.19
C SER A 11 0.03 24.93 -30.98
N MET A 12 0.52 24.32 -32.05
CA MET A 12 1.40 23.15 -31.97
C MET A 12 2.75 23.46 -31.29
N GLN A 13 3.35 24.63 -31.56
CA GLN A 13 4.56 25.03 -30.85
C GLN A 13 4.33 25.25 -29.35
N PHE A 14 3.18 25.79 -29.01
CA PHE A 14 2.78 25.95 -27.61
C PHE A 14 2.58 24.59 -26.92
N GLU A 15 1.90 23.66 -27.57
CA GLU A 15 1.68 22.28 -27.05
C GLU A 15 3.03 21.54 -26.91
N ILE A 16 3.91 21.64 -27.88
CA ILE A 16 5.27 21.06 -27.82
C ILE A 16 6.07 21.67 -26.66
N LYS A 17 5.96 22.98 -26.44
CA LYS A 17 6.62 23.66 -25.31
C LYS A 17 6.06 23.14 -23.99
N LEU A 18 4.73 23.05 -23.86
CA LEU A 18 4.06 22.56 -22.67
C LEU A 18 4.44 21.10 -22.35
N LEU A 19 4.60 20.29 -23.39
CA LEU A 19 5.07 18.91 -23.24
C LEU A 19 6.52 18.85 -22.77
N ARG A 20 7.40 19.71 -23.32
CA ARG A 20 8.80 19.82 -22.88
C ARG A 20 8.92 20.26 -21.42
N ASP A 21 8.15 21.25 -21.02
CA ASP A 21 8.14 21.75 -19.65
C ASP A 21 7.64 20.67 -18.68
N ARG A 22 6.67 19.85 -19.09
CA ARG A 22 6.17 18.73 -18.28
C ARG A 22 7.10 17.53 -18.24
N VAL A 23 7.78 17.23 -19.32
CA VAL A 23 8.85 16.21 -19.33
C VAL A 23 10.01 16.68 -18.46
N SER A 24 10.41 17.95 -18.54
CA SER A 24 11.42 18.54 -17.67
C SER A 24 11.02 18.52 -16.19
N ALA A 25 9.75 18.78 -15.89
CA ALA A 25 9.23 18.63 -14.53
C ALA A 25 9.21 17.17 -14.04
N PHE A 26 9.03 16.21 -14.96
CA PHE A 26 9.19 14.79 -14.66
C PHE A 26 10.67 14.41 -14.43
N GLU A 27 11.59 15.14 -15.08
CA GLU A 27 13.04 14.98 -14.95
C GLU A 27 13.63 15.63 -13.71
N SER A 28 12.95 16.62 -13.12
CA SER A 28 13.45 17.33 -11.94
C SER A 28 13.69 16.46 -10.70
N GLY A 29 13.50 15.17 -10.86
CA GLY A 29 14.10 14.19 -9.97
C GLY A 29 13.31 13.85 -8.72
N GLU A 30 12.17 14.45 -8.46
CA GLU A 30 11.41 14.14 -7.24
C GLU A 30 11.02 12.65 -7.13
N LYS A 31 10.69 12.04 -8.26
CA LYS A 31 10.41 10.60 -8.33
C LYS A 31 11.66 9.75 -8.10
N TYR A 32 12.81 10.26 -8.49
CA TYR A 32 14.09 9.59 -8.29
C TYR A 32 14.69 9.83 -6.91
N VAL A 33 14.36 10.96 -6.26
CA VAL A 33 14.78 11.26 -4.89
C VAL A 33 14.15 10.28 -3.89
N GLN A 34 12.95 9.79 -4.15
CA GLN A 34 12.38 8.69 -3.34
C GLN A 34 13.11 7.38 -3.58
N MET A 35 13.42 7.05 -4.83
CA MET A 35 14.25 5.89 -5.14
C MET A 35 15.67 6.04 -4.58
N GLU A 36 16.23 7.24 -4.58
CA GLU A 36 17.52 7.52 -3.94
C GLU A 36 17.47 7.46 -2.42
N LYS A 37 16.37 7.85 -1.79
CA LYS A 37 16.17 7.64 -0.34
C LYS A 37 16.05 6.16 0.02
N LEU A 38 15.34 5.38 -0.78
CA LEU A 38 15.31 3.92 -0.67
C LEU A 38 16.71 3.32 -0.89
N HIS A 39 17.45 3.90 -1.82
CA HIS A 39 18.85 3.56 -2.10
C HIS A 39 19.79 3.90 -0.94
N LYS A 40 19.55 5.02 -0.26
CA LYS A 40 20.31 5.46 0.91
C LYS A 40 19.99 4.59 2.13
N ALA A 41 18.76 4.18 2.30
CA ALA A 41 18.33 3.25 3.35
C ALA A 41 18.85 1.82 3.14
N ALA A 42 19.03 1.41 1.89
CA ALA A 42 19.59 0.11 1.55
C ALA A 42 21.12 0.00 1.76
N ARG A 43 21.80 1.11 2.01
CA ARG A 43 23.28 1.13 2.14
C ARG A 43 23.82 0.36 3.35
N GLU A 44 22.96 0.04 4.30
CA GLU A 44 23.41 -0.57 5.57
C GLU A 44 23.26 -2.09 5.64
N GLY A 45 22.64 -2.74 4.65
CA GLY A 45 22.32 -4.15 4.78
C GLY A 45 22.87 -5.11 3.73
N ASP A 46 22.78 -4.84 2.43
CA ASP A 46 23.20 -5.80 1.41
C ASP A 46 23.68 -5.16 0.11
N PHE A 47 24.95 -5.36 -0.17
CA PHE A 47 25.64 -4.84 -1.38
C PHE A 47 24.99 -5.33 -2.68
N ARG A 48 24.35 -6.52 -2.67
CA ARG A 48 23.68 -7.10 -3.84
C ARG A 48 22.36 -6.39 -4.14
N GLU A 49 21.62 -6.03 -3.09
CA GLU A 49 20.37 -5.30 -3.24
C GLU A 49 20.61 -3.86 -3.67
N MET A 50 21.64 -3.23 -3.15
CA MET A 50 22.10 -1.92 -3.62
C MET A 50 22.46 -1.93 -5.10
N ARG A 51 23.11 -3.00 -5.55
CA ARG A 51 23.47 -3.16 -6.96
C ARG A 51 22.22 -3.32 -7.83
N ARG A 52 21.28 -4.14 -7.37
CA ARG A 52 20.02 -4.39 -8.09
C ARG A 52 19.13 -3.15 -8.15
N LEU A 53 19.05 -2.38 -7.06
CA LEU A 53 18.35 -1.10 -7.04
C LEU A 53 19.03 -0.06 -7.95
N ARG A 54 20.36 -0.07 -8.00
CA ARG A 54 21.12 0.76 -8.94
C ARG A 54 20.89 0.33 -10.39
N GLU A 55 20.88 -0.96 -10.65
CA GLU A 55 20.61 -1.51 -11.99
C GLU A 55 19.18 -1.18 -12.41
N ALA A 56 18.17 -1.39 -11.54
CA ALA A 56 16.79 -0.99 -11.79
C ALA A 56 16.61 0.54 -11.93
N LEU A 57 17.36 1.33 -11.17
CA LEU A 57 17.36 2.79 -11.30
C LEU A 57 18.00 3.22 -12.64
N VAL A 58 19.09 2.56 -13.03
CA VAL A 58 19.74 2.78 -14.33
C VAL A 58 18.81 2.37 -15.46
N GLU A 59 18.14 1.22 -15.34
CA GLU A 59 17.18 0.72 -16.33
C GLU A 59 15.98 1.67 -16.47
N ALA A 60 15.38 2.09 -15.36
CA ALA A 60 14.31 3.09 -15.35
C ALA A 60 14.75 4.46 -15.89
N ARG A 61 16.03 4.85 -15.67
CA ARG A 61 16.60 6.06 -16.26
C ARG A 61 16.85 5.89 -17.75
N THR A 62 17.28 4.69 -18.16
CA THR A 62 17.53 4.38 -19.59
C THR A 62 16.21 4.29 -20.36
N GLU A 63 15.19 3.64 -19.79
CA GLU A 63 13.84 3.62 -20.37
C GLU A 63 13.25 5.03 -20.48
N LYS A 64 13.40 5.85 -19.43
CA LYS A 64 12.98 7.25 -19.46
C LYS A 64 13.72 8.03 -20.53
N HIS A 65 15.04 7.86 -20.62
CA HIS A 65 15.85 8.52 -21.62
C HIS A 65 15.45 8.08 -23.02
N HIS A 66 15.21 6.78 -23.19
CA HIS A 66 14.76 6.21 -24.45
C HIS A 66 13.37 6.73 -24.87
N VAL A 67 12.42 6.78 -23.94
CA VAL A 67 11.10 7.38 -24.19
C VAL A 67 11.22 8.87 -24.54
N MET A 68 12.11 9.59 -23.88
CA MET A 68 12.36 10.99 -24.21
C MET A 68 13.05 11.17 -25.56
N GLU A 69 14.04 10.35 -25.86
CA GLU A 69 14.69 10.37 -27.18
C GLU A 69 13.70 10.10 -28.30
N ILE A 70 12.86 9.07 -28.14
CA ILE A 70 11.79 8.76 -29.10
C ILE A 70 10.84 9.96 -29.23
N TRP A 71 10.51 10.59 -28.11
CA TRP A 71 9.60 11.73 -28.11
C TRP A 71 10.23 12.99 -28.71
N TYR A 72 11.48 13.30 -28.36
CA TYR A 72 12.23 14.38 -28.99
C TYR A 72 12.42 14.13 -30.49
N GLN A 73 12.77 12.88 -30.86
CA GLN A 73 12.92 12.51 -32.25
C GLN A 73 11.60 12.66 -33.00
N ALA A 74 10.49 12.20 -32.43
CA ALA A 74 9.18 12.37 -33.03
C ALA A 74 8.78 13.85 -33.19
N CYS A 75 9.09 14.69 -32.20
CA CYS A 75 8.86 16.13 -32.30
C CYS A 75 9.75 16.79 -33.35
N GLU A 76 11.01 16.39 -33.41
CA GLU A 76 11.97 16.90 -34.39
C GLU A 76 11.64 16.45 -35.82
N ASP A 77 11.23 15.19 -35.97
CA ASP A 77 10.77 14.63 -37.25
C ASP A 77 9.53 15.36 -37.77
N ILE A 78 8.55 15.62 -36.88
CA ILE A 78 7.36 16.42 -37.22
C ILE A 78 7.75 17.84 -37.62
N GLN A 79 8.65 18.47 -36.88
CA GLN A 79 9.10 19.83 -37.17
C GLN A 79 9.86 19.87 -38.50
N ASN A 80 10.76 18.93 -38.71
CA ASN A 80 11.54 18.81 -39.94
C ASN A 80 10.66 18.50 -41.17
N GLU A 81 9.69 17.59 -41.01
CA GLU A 81 8.75 17.29 -42.08
C GLU A 81 7.90 18.51 -42.46
N TYR A 82 7.44 19.26 -41.45
CA TYR A 82 6.66 20.47 -41.66
C TYR A 82 7.50 21.58 -42.33
N GLU A 83 8.75 21.79 -41.87
CA GLU A 83 9.68 22.76 -42.48
C GLU A 83 10.05 22.36 -43.93
N LYS A 84 10.23 21.06 -44.15
CA LYS A 84 10.50 20.54 -45.50
C LYS A 84 9.33 20.78 -46.44
N LYS A 85 8.11 20.45 -45.99
CA LYS A 85 6.86 20.72 -46.73
C LYS A 85 6.65 22.22 -47.00
N LEU A 86 7.02 23.08 -46.04
CA LEU A 86 6.93 24.53 -46.18
C LEU A 86 7.92 25.04 -47.24
N LYS A 87 9.19 24.63 -47.15
CA LYS A 87 10.23 25.00 -48.13
C LYS A 87 9.93 24.47 -49.53
N GLU A 88 9.38 23.27 -49.64
CA GLU A 88 8.95 22.71 -50.92
C GLU A 88 7.78 23.51 -51.50
N LYS A 89 6.82 23.92 -50.66
CA LYS A 89 5.71 24.79 -51.06
C LYS A 89 6.17 26.19 -51.45
N GLU A 90 7.14 26.77 -50.71
CA GLU A 90 7.70 28.06 -51.06
C GLU A 90 8.43 28.03 -52.43
N LYS A 91 9.19 26.94 -52.68
CA LYS A 91 9.83 26.69 -53.97
C LYS A 91 8.79 26.47 -55.07
N GLU A 92 7.79 25.66 -54.78
CA GLU A 92 6.69 25.40 -55.71
C GLU A 92 5.87 26.66 -55.98
N HIS A 93 5.61 27.46 -54.91
CA HIS A 93 4.93 28.75 -55.03
C HIS A 93 5.76 29.76 -55.83
N ALA A 94 7.08 29.82 -55.60
CA ALA A 94 7.99 30.69 -56.39
C ALA A 94 8.09 30.23 -57.87
N ARG A 95 8.03 28.91 -58.11
CA ARG A 95 7.97 28.34 -59.45
C ARG A 95 6.65 28.68 -60.12
N GLN A 96 5.52 28.52 -59.45
CA GLN A 96 4.20 28.82 -59.95
C GLN A 96 3.98 30.32 -60.17
N ILE A 97 4.59 31.19 -59.34
CA ILE A 97 4.59 32.64 -59.59
C ILE A 97 5.30 32.97 -60.89
N ARG A 98 6.47 32.37 -61.13
CA ARG A 98 7.19 32.56 -62.39
C ARG A 98 6.42 32.01 -63.59
N GLU A 99 5.80 30.84 -63.44
CA GLU A 99 4.96 30.24 -64.46
C GLU A 99 3.69 31.07 -64.70
N LYS A 100 3.15 31.71 -63.67
CA LYS A 100 2.05 32.67 -63.79
C LYS A 100 2.47 33.97 -64.45
N ASP A 101 3.65 34.49 -64.16
CA ASP A 101 4.16 35.67 -64.79
C ASP A 101 4.45 35.43 -66.29
N GLU A 102 4.90 34.23 -66.63
CA GLU A 102 5.05 33.79 -68.02
C GLU A 102 3.68 33.52 -68.69
N LEU A 103 2.73 33.01 -67.93
CA LEU A 103 1.34 32.78 -68.39
C LEU A 103 0.58 34.11 -68.55
N ILE A 104 0.75 35.05 -67.62
CA ILE A 104 0.16 36.39 -67.69
C ILE A 104 0.61 37.12 -68.98
N ARG A 105 1.81 36.94 -69.43
CA ARG A 105 2.26 37.39 -70.71
C ARG A 105 1.65 36.70 -71.93
N LYS A 106 1.20 35.44 -71.71
CA LYS A 106 0.50 34.67 -72.77
C LYS A 106 -1.01 34.82 -72.73
N LEU A 107 -1.56 35.45 -71.66
CA LEU A 107 -2.99 35.41 -71.29
C LEU A 107 -3.84 36.51 -71.93
N GLN A 108 -3.46 37.12 -73.00
CA GLN A 108 -4.37 38.04 -73.75
C GLN A 108 -5.39 37.31 -74.67
N SER A 109 -5.43 36.02 -74.63
CA SER A 109 -6.23 35.39 -75.69
C SER A 109 -7.11 34.19 -75.30
N ASP A 110 -7.42 33.82 -74.04
CA ASP A 110 -8.25 32.61 -73.90
C ASP A 110 -9.06 32.40 -72.59
N VAL A 111 -10.37 32.41 -72.71
CA VAL A 111 -11.35 31.99 -71.70
C VAL A 111 -11.18 30.52 -71.24
N LYS A 112 -10.46 29.76 -72.07
CA LYS A 112 -10.19 28.32 -71.76
C LYS A 112 -9.22 28.13 -70.57
N LYS A 113 -8.35 29.13 -70.34
CA LYS A 113 -7.36 29.04 -69.25
C LYS A 113 -7.92 29.41 -67.89
N GLU A 114 -9.07 30.08 -67.83
CA GLU A 114 -9.73 30.41 -66.57
C GLU A 114 -10.32 29.15 -65.88
N ARG A 115 -10.72 28.16 -66.65
CA ARG A 115 -11.14 26.85 -66.13
C ARG A 115 -9.94 26.08 -65.50
N ASP A 116 -8.83 26.05 -66.22
CA ASP A 116 -7.61 25.34 -65.75
C ASP A 116 -7.03 26.00 -64.48
N LEU A 117 -7.21 27.32 -64.34
CA LEU A 117 -6.80 28.03 -63.13
C LEU A 117 -7.69 27.66 -61.92
N ARG A 118 -9.02 27.60 -62.12
CA ARG A 118 -9.98 27.22 -61.06
C ARG A 118 -9.79 25.77 -60.61
N GLU A 119 -9.48 24.90 -61.53
CA GLU A 119 -9.21 23.50 -61.24
C GLU A 119 -7.92 23.35 -60.41
N LYS A 120 -6.85 24.09 -60.77
CA LYS A 120 -5.59 24.16 -59.99
C LYS A 120 -5.76 24.81 -58.60
N GLU A 121 -6.61 25.82 -58.51
CA GLU A 121 -6.94 26.43 -57.21
C GLU A 121 -7.75 25.46 -56.32
N HIS A 122 -8.65 24.68 -56.92
CA HIS A 122 -9.40 23.67 -56.22
C HIS A 122 -8.52 22.51 -55.71
N GLU A 123 -7.56 22.07 -56.55
CA GLU A 123 -6.56 21.07 -56.15
C GLU A 123 -5.67 21.57 -55.01
N LYS A 124 -5.26 22.87 -55.07
CA LYS A 124 -4.52 23.51 -53.97
C LYS A 124 -5.33 23.61 -52.69
N TYR A 125 -6.63 23.97 -52.79
CA TYR A 125 -7.52 24.01 -51.65
C TYR A 125 -7.70 22.63 -50.99
N LEU A 126 -7.84 21.59 -51.81
CA LEU A 126 -7.94 20.19 -51.33
C LEU A 126 -6.63 19.73 -50.67
N ALA A 127 -5.47 20.10 -51.24
CA ALA A 127 -4.18 19.78 -50.63
C ALA A 127 -3.99 20.51 -49.29
N GLN A 128 -4.32 21.80 -49.21
CA GLN A 128 -4.27 22.57 -47.95
C GLN A 128 -5.27 22.09 -46.92
N ALA A 129 -6.49 21.70 -47.33
CA ALA A 129 -7.49 21.15 -46.46
C ALA A 129 -7.02 19.79 -45.87
N LYS A 130 -6.36 18.97 -46.68
CA LYS A 130 -5.77 17.71 -46.25
C LYS A 130 -4.67 17.91 -45.19
N GLU A 131 -3.75 18.85 -45.45
CA GLU A 131 -2.68 19.16 -44.49
C GLU A 131 -3.20 19.74 -43.18
N ALA A 132 -4.24 20.60 -43.26
CA ALA A 132 -4.91 21.14 -42.06
C ALA A 132 -5.59 20.05 -41.26
N TYR A 133 -6.19 19.05 -41.92
CA TYR A 133 -6.80 17.89 -41.27
C TYR A 133 -5.74 17.00 -40.60
N GLU A 134 -4.64 16.71 -41.30
CA GLU A 134 -3.54 15.90 -40.75
C GLU A 134 -2.90 16.60 -39.52
N ALA A 135 -2.64 17.91 -39.60
CA ALA A 135 -2.11 18.69 -38.49
C ALA A 135 -3.09 18.75 -37.29
N LYS A 136 -4.39 18.82 -37.53
CA LYS A 136 -5.41 18.80 -36.49
C LYS A 136 -5.44 17.43 -35.79
N THR A 137 -5.40 16.35 -36.56
CA THR A 137 -5.37 14.98 -36.02
C THR A 137 -4.14 14.74 -35.15
N GLU A 138 -3.00 15.28 -35.58
CA GLU A 138 -1.74 15.17 -34.83
C GLU A 138 -1.76 16.01 -33.55
N ALA A 139 -2.35 17.18 -33.58
CA ALA A 139 -2.55 18.02 -32.39
C ALA A 139 -3.50 17.36 -31.37
N GLU A 140 -4.54 16.67 -31.84
CA GLU A 140 -5.43 15.88 -30.99
C GLU A 140 -4.70 14.70 -30.33
N ASP A 141 -3.87 13.99 -31.09
CA ASP A 141 -3.05 12.87 -30.55
C ASP A 141 -2.04 13.36 -29.49
N LEU A 142 -1.40 14.49 -29.74
CA LEU A 142 -0.50 15.12 -28.78
C LEU A 142 -1.24 15.58 -27.51
N LYS A 143 -2.45 16.08 -27.65
CA LYS A 143 -3.31 16.47 -26.55
C LYS A 143 -3.67 15.28 -25.65
N GLU A 144 -4.05 14.15 -26.24
CA GLU A 144 -4.30 12.92 -25.51
C GLU A 144 -3.04 12.40 -24.79
N LYS A 145 -1.87 12.47 -25.45
CA LYS A 145 -0.59 12.12 -24.81
C LYS A 145 -0.29 13.02 -23.60
N VAL A 146 -0.55 14.31 -23.69
CA VAL A 146 -0.39 15.25 -22.56
C VAL A 146 -1.31 14.88 -21.42
N GLN A 147 -2.58 14.58 -21.70
CA GLN A 147 -3.54 14.14 -20.68
C GLN A 147 -3.06 12.87 -19.97
N ALA A 148 -2.61 11.88 -20.73
CA ALA A 148 -2.10 10.62 -20.17
C ALA A 148 -0.83 10.83 -19.30
N LEU A 149 0.09 11.68 -19.74
CA LEU A 149 1.27 12.04 -18.95
C LEU A 149 0.88 12.80 -17.68
N THR A 150 -0.10 13.69 -17.76
CA THR A 150 -0.65 14.41 -16.61
C THR A 150 -1.28 13.46 -15.62
N ALA A 151 -2.12 12.54 -16.09
CA ALA A 151 -2.74 11.51 -15.26
C ALA A 151 -1.67 10.64 -14.56
N ARG A 152 -0.60 10.31 -15.28
CA ARG A 152 0.52 9.53 -14.72
C ARG A 152 1.30 10.30 -13.66
N ILE A 153 1.48 11.61 -13.83
CA ILE A 153 2.16 12.49 -12.86
C ILE A 153 1.28 12.71 -11.63
N ASN A 154 0.00 12.94 -11.82
CA ASN A 154 -0.94 13.19 -10.73
C ASN A 154 -1.34 11.93 -9.96
N LYS A 155 -0.93 10.75 -10.43
CA LYS A 155 -1.27 9.48 -9.81
C LYS A 155 -0.61 9.34 -8.44
N ASP A 156 -1.41 9.33 -7.39
CA ASP A 156 -0.99 9.18 -6.00
C ASP A 156 -1.78 8.09 -5.25
N TYR A 157 -1.60 8.01 -3.95
CA TYR A 157 -2.27 7.01 -3.10
C TYR A 157 -3.77 7.25 -2.92
N SER A 158 -4.28 8.45 -3.21
CA SER A 158 -5.70 8.80 -3.06
C SER A 158 -6.54 8.43 -4.29
N ASN A 159 -5.91 8.35 -5.46
CA ASN A 159 -6.54 8.10 -6.74
C ASN A 159 -6.01 6.84 -7.46
N SER A 160 -5.28 6.01 -6.74
CA SER A 160 -4.75 4.74 -7.27
C SER A 160 -4.46 3.75 -6.15
N SER A 161 -4.25 2.47 -6.49
CA SER A 161 -3.78 1.44 -5.55
C SER A 161 -2.30 1.54 -5.19
N LYS A 162 -1.57 2.57 -5.64
CA LYS A 162 -0.16 2.73 -5.27
C LYS A 162 -0.01 3.14 -3.80
N PRO A 163 0.92 2.52 -3.06
CA PRO A 163 1.23 2.95 -1.70
C PRO A 163 1.71 4.40 -1.68
N SER A 164 1.39 5.14 -0.62
CA SER A 164 1.83 6.53 -0.42
C SER A 164 3.34 6.72 -0.52
N SER A 165 4.12 5.69 -0.19
CA SER A 165 5.58 5.68 -0.34
C SER A 165 6.08 5.67 -1.79
N MET A 166 5.22 5.35 -2.74
CA MET A 166 5.52 5.32 -4.19
C MET A 166 4.87 6.49 -4.95
N SER A 167 4.24 7.42 -4.24
CA SER A 167 3.63 8.60 -4.86
C SER A 167 4.71 9.56 -5.36
N PRO A 168 4.71 9.95 -6.64
CA PRO A 168 5.73 10.85 -7.18
C PRO A 168 5.65 12.27 -6.62
N ASN A 169 4.49 12.67 -6.14
CA ASN A 169 4.17 14.06 -5.81
C ASN A 169 4.10 14.32 -4.30
N HIS A 170 4.81 13.64 -3.46
CA HIS A 170 4.92 13.91 -2.00
C HIS A 170 3.76 14.70 -1.37
N LYS A 171 2.52 14.47 -1.82
CA LYS A 171 1.36 15.09 -1.20
C LYS A 171 1.39 14.72 0.28
N THR A 172 1.32 15.72 1.14
CA THR A 172 1.22 15.51 2.58
C THR A 172 0.05 14.57 2.83
N ILE A 173 0.32 13.41 3.43
CA ILE A 173 -0.72 12.46 3.81
C ILE A 173 -1.58 13.18 4.84
N GLN A 174 -2.76 13.62 4.43
CA GLN A 174 -3.73 14.15 5.39
C GLN A 174 -4.21 12.98 6.23
N ASN A 175 -4.16 13.16 7.56
CA ASN A 175 -4.84 12.23 8.44
C ASN A 175 -6.33 12.43 8.17
N GLY A 176 -7.07 11.55 7.63
CA GLY A 176 -8.47 11.71 7.23
C GLY A 176 -9.45 12.31 8.27
N ARG A 177 -8.93 13.09 9.21
CA ARG A 177 -9.68 13.87 10.18
C ARG A 177 -9.96 15.24 9.60
N GLU A 178 -11.21 15.49 9.23
CA GLU A 178 -11.67 16.82 8.89
C GLU A 178 -11.40 17.79 10.06
N LYS A 179 -10.93 18.97 9.72
CA LYS A 179 -10.80 20.05 10.70
C LYS A 179 -12.20 20.51 11.09
N THR A 180 -12.70 20.01 12.20
CA THR A 180 -14.05 20.34 12.70
C THR A 180 -14.18 21.79 13.22
N GLY A 181 -13.16 22.64 13.12
CA GLY A 181 -13.13 23.99 13.69
C GLY A 181 -13.14 24.04 15.22
N ARG A 182 -13.12 22.88 15.89
CA ARG A 182 -13.11 22.78 17.36
C ARG A 182 -11.69 22.97 17.89
N SER A 183 -11.56 23.62 19.04
CA SER A 183 -10.26 23.76 19.71
C SER A 183 -9.70 22.40 20.16
N PRO A 184 -8.36 22.22 20.17
CA PRO A 184 -7.76 20.99 20.67
C PRO A 184 -8.11 20.75 22.14
N GLY A 185 -8.49 19.50 22.49
CA GLY A 185 -8.83 19.10 23.85
C GLY A 185 -10.26 18.63 24.02
N GLY A 186 -10.66 18.36 25.25
CA GLY A 186 -12.01 17.93 25.59
C GLY A 186 -13.05 19.03 25.32
N GLN A 187 -14.07 18.72 24.55
CA GLN A 187 -15.19 19.63 24.26
C GLN A 187 -16.18 19.65 25.43
N ARG A 188 -17.06 20.65 25.47
CA ARG A 188 -18.12 20.74 26.48
C ARG A 188 -19.02 19.50 26.39
N GLY A 189 -19.17 18.76 27.49
CA GLY A 189 -19.88 17.48 27.55
C GLY A 189 -19.00 16.25 27.33
N HIS A 190 -17.69 16.41 27.09
CA HIS A 190 -16.76 15.29 26.99
C HIS A 190 -16.66 14.55 28.34
N VAL A 191 -16.91 13.25 28.32
CA VAL A 191 -16.74 12.40 29.50
C VAL A 191 -15.27 12.41 29.92
N HIS A 192 -15.00 12.72 31.18
CA HIS A 192 -13.64 12.78 31.70
C HIS A 192 -12.99 11.38 31.72
N HIS A 193 -12.04 11.13 30.85
CA HIS A 193 -11.21 9.94 30.84
C HIS A 193 -9.99 10.11 31.76
N GLY A 194 -10.22 10.10 33.07
CA GLY A 194 -9.13 10.08 34.05
C GLY A 194 -8.44 8.70 34.12
N ARG A 195 -7.17 8.70 34.56
CA ARG A 195 -6.46 7.45 34.83
C ARG A 195 -7.18 6.70 35.94
N LYS A 196 -7.50 5.42 35.70
CA LYS A 196 -8.09 4.55 36.73
C LYS A 196 -7.06 4.26 37.82
N ARG A 197 -7.50 4.33 39.08
CA ARG A 197 -6.66 3.92 40.21
C ARG A 197 -6.47 2.41 40.18
N GLN A 198 -5.25 1.99 40.57
CA GLN A 198 -4.91 0.59 40.76
C GLN A 198 -4.93 0.23 42.24
N GLU A 199 -5.05 -1.06 42.57
CA GLU A 199 -4.85 -1.51 43.93
C GLU A 199 -3.40 -1.22 44.37
N PRO A 200 -3.20 -0.54 45.53
CA PRO A 200 -1.87 -0.16 45.97
C PRO A 200 -1.09 -1.35 46.52
N THR A 201 0.09 -1.60 45.99
CA THR A 201 1.03 -2.58 46.56
C THR A 201 1.68 -2.11 47.87
N LYS A 202 1.78 -0.80 48.07
CA LYS A 202 2.29 -0.16 49.27
C LYS A 202 1.53 1.13 49.52
N SER A 203 1.23 1.42 50.79
CA SER A 203 0.57 2.66 51.19
C SER A 203 1.45 3.42 52.20
N HIS A 204 1.57 4.73 52.00
CA HIS A 204 2.27 5.62 52.94
C HIS A 204 1.32 6.75 53.35
N GLU A 205 1.12 6.91 54.63
CA GLU A 205 0.42 8.04 55.19
C GLU A 205 1.36 9.22 55.24
N ILE A 206 0.90 10.36 54.75
CA ILE A 206 1.59 11.65 54.90
C ILE A 206 0.91 12.36 56.06
N PRO A 207 1.61 12.55 57.20
CA PRO A 207 1.01 13.22 58.35
C PRO A 207 0.57 14.66 58.02
N ALA A 208 -0.49 15.09 58.65
CA ALA A 208 -0.94 16.45 58.48
C ALA A 208 0.13 17.44 58.98
N PRO A 209 0.32 18.57 58.29
CA PRO A 209 1.29 19.57 58.77
C PRO A 209 0.92 20.10 60.14
N ALA A 210 1.87 20.09 61.08
CA ALA A 210 1.68 20.48 62.48
C ALA A 210 0.98 21.84 62.64
N LYS A 211 1.31 22.82 61.81
CA LYS A 211 0.69 24.14 61.80
C LYS A 211 -0.84 24.18 61.67
N TYR A 212 -1.45 23.11 61.10
CA TYR A 212 -2.91 22.99 60.96
C TYR A 212 -3.54 22.10 62.04
N LEU A 213 -2.74 21.28 62.72
CA LEU A 213 -3.19 20.46 63.83
C LEU A 213 -3.34 21.27 65.11
N ASP A 214 -2.47 22.29 65.30
CA ASP A 214 -2.42 23.14 66.46
C ASP A 214 -3.28 24.42 66.33
N ASP A 215 -3.81 24.72 65.14
CA ASP A 215 -4.64 25.89 64.86
C ASP A 215 -6.13 25.58 65.10
N PRO A 216 -6.79 26.20 66.07
CA PRO A 216 -8.20 25.95 66.40
C PRO A 216 -9.18 26.29 65.25
N ASN A 217 -8.76 27.07 64.25
CA ASN A 217 -9.57 27.43 63.10
C ASN A 217 -9.61 26.33 62.03
N PHE A 218 -8.73 25.30 62.11
CA PHE A 218 -8.71 24.21 61.19
C PHE A 218 -9.27 22.93 61.81
N LYS A 219 -10.22 22.28 61.13
CA LYS A 219 -10.79 21.01 61.54
C LYS A 219 -10.71 20.00 60.42
N PRO A 220 -10.43 18.71 60.73
CA PRO A 220 -10.47 17.66 59.74
C PRO A 220 -11.84 17.58 59.05
N THR A 221 -11.87 17.58 57.72
CA THR A 221 -13.11 17.44 56.92
C THR A 221 -13.60 15.99 56.79
N GLY A 222 -12.84 15.04 57.28
CA GLY A 222 -13.09 13.58 57.03
C GLY A 222 -12.75 13.11 55.63
N ARG A 223 -12.41 14.02 54.69
CA ARG A 223 -12.07 13.67 53.30
C ARG A 223 -10.60 13.29 53.20
N ILE A 224 -10.34 12.02 52.77
CA ILE A 224 -9.00 11.51 52.51
C ILE A 224 -8.64 11.79 51.05
N ILE A 225 -7.56 12.50 50.80
CA ILE A 225 -7.01 12.73 49.46
C ILE A 225 -5.95 11.66 49.18
N ARG A 226 -6.17 10.85 48.14
CA ARG A 226 -5.25 9.77 47.74
C ARG A 226 -4.66 10.10 46.38
N LYS A 227 -3.34 9.94 46.26
CA LYS A 227 -2.60 10.04 44.98
C LYS A 227 -1.74 8.81 44.85
N GLN A 228 -1.59 8.30 43.64
CA GLN A 228 -0.81 7.09 43.35
C GLN A 228 0.39 7.46 42.47
N LEU A 229 1.53 6.85 42.77
CA LEU A 229 2.74 6.86 41.96
C LEU A 229 2.98 5.42 41.53
N ILE A 230 2.87 5.15 40.24
CA ILE A 230 3.17 3.85 39.64
C ILE A 230 4.62 3.82 39.23
N LYS A 231 5.38 2.83 39.70
CA LYS A 231 6.80 2.60 39.36
C LYS A 231 6.95 1.26 38.66
N VAL A 232 7.84 1.18 37.70
CA VAL A 232 8.25 -0.07 37.06
C VAL A 232 9.64 -0.45 37.57
N HIS A 233 9.81 -1.68 38.00
CA HIS A 233 11.08 -2.29 38.35
C HIS A 233 11.23 -3.58 37.54
N VAL A 234 12.30 -3.67 36.76
CA VAL A 234 12.66 -4.91 36.08
C VAL A 234 13.58 -5.70 36.98
N VAL A 235 13.15 -6.89 37.37
CA VAL A 235 13.92 -7.82 38.23
C VAL A 235 14.27 -9.03 37.36
N SER A 236 15.56 -9.38 37.33
CA SER A 236 16.03 -10.61 36.71
C SER A 236 16.42 -11.56 37.81
N GLU A 237 15.78 -12.72 37.83
CA GLU A 237 16.10 -13.83 38.71
C GLU A 237 17.20 -14.70 38.06
N VAL A 238 18.14 -15.20 38.83
CA VAL A 238 19.16 -16.13 38.37
C VAL A 238 19.14 -17.33 39.28
N ILE A 239 18.76 -18.48 38.74
CA ILE A 239 18.66 -19.73 39.44
C ILE A 239 19.89 -20.56 39.04
N GLU A 240 20.67 -21.05 40.01
CA GLU A 240 21.84 -21.88 39.77
C GLU A 240 21.53 -23.35 40.09
N TYR A 241 21.70 -24.19 39.11
CA TYR A 241 21.62 -25.63 39.26
C TYR A 241 23.05 -26.18 39.27
N TRP A 242 23.40 -26.96 40.26
CA TRP A 242 24.73 -27.53 40.36
C TRP A 242 24.68 -28.99 40.78
N THR A 243 25.65 -29.80 40.36
CA THR A 243 25.78 -31.20 40.71
C THR A 243 27.26 -31.58 40.76
N GLN A 244 27.56 -32.65 41.44
CA GLN A 244 28.92 -33.17 41.57
C GLN A 244 29.23 -34.11 40.41
N GLU A 245 30.44 -33.94 39.79
CA GLU A 245 30.94 -34.85 38.76
C GLU A 245 31.71 -35.98 39.41
N PHE A 246 31.47 -37.21 38.98
CA PHE A 246 32.17 -38.40 39.39
C PHE A 246 32.99 -38.93 38.20
N ARG A 247 34.23 -39.43 38.51
CA ARG A 247 35.09 -40.07 37.52
C ARG A 247 35.31 -41.54 37.87
N ASN A 248 35.06 -42.41 36.91
CA ASN A 248 35.44 -43.82 37.04
C ASN A 248 36.95 -43.92 36.89
N LEU A 249 37.65 -44.39 37.91
CA LEU A 249 39.10 -44.47 37.95
C LEU A 249 39.68 -45.54 37.00
N THR A 250 38.84 -46.52 36.61
CA THR A 250 39.28 -47.60 35.70
C THR A 250 39.05 -47.24 34.24
N THR A 251 37.90 -46.70 33.91
CA THR A 251 37.51 -46.37 32.50
C THR A 251 37.77 -44.94 32.11
N GLY A 252 38.00 -44.04 33.07
CA GLY A 252 38.13 -42.60 32.86
C GLY A 252 36.79 -41.90 32.60
N GLN A 253 35.67 -42.62 32.52
CA GLN A 253 34.33 -42.07 32.26
C GLN A 253 33.95 -41.07 33.34
N ARG A 254 33.39 -39.93 32.92
CA ARG A 254 32.85 -38.90 33.80
C ARG A 254 31.30 -38.94 33.74
N VAL A 255 30.68 -38.82 34.86
CA VAL A 255 29.22 -38.87 35.03
C VAL A 255 28.77 -37.83 36.07
N HIS A 256 27.67 -37.22 35.85
CA HIS A 256 27.00 -36.34 36.81
C HIS A 256 25.48 -36.60 36.77
N ALA A 257 24.76 -36.08 37.73
CA ALA A 257 23.27 -36.11 37.69
C ALA A 257 22.75 -35.34 36.49
N GLU A 258 21.63 -35.76 35.93
CA GLU A 258 20.98 -35.05 34.83
C GLU A 258 20.41 -33.72 35.35
N PHE A 259 20.61 -32.68 34.58
CA PHE A 259 19.97 -31.39 34.82
C PHE A 259 18.51 -31.41 34.34
N PRO A 260 17.64 -30.54 34.90
CA PRO A 260 16.27 -30.41 34.43
C PRO A 260 16.18 -30.17 32.92
N PRO A 261 15.11 -30.61 32.24
CA PRO A 261 14.90 -30.34 30.83
C PRO A 261 14.99 -28.83 30.53
N GLY A 262 15.73 -28.48 29.50
CA GLY A 262 15.95 -27.07 29.11
C GLY A 262 17.19 -26.42 29.70
N ILE A 263 17.90 -27.08 30.68
CA ILE A 263 19.20 -26.66 31.22
C ILE A 263 20.28 -27.45 30.49
N VAL A 264 20.84 -26.88 29.43
CA VAL A 264 21.76 -27.58 28.53
C VAL A 264 23.14 -26.91 28.51
N ASP A 265 23.19 -25.59 28.56
CA ASP A 265 24.40 -24.78 28.52
C ASP A 265 24.74 -24.23 29.91
N ASP A 266 25.94 -23.66 30.06
CA ASP A 266 26.36 -23.01 31.31
C ASP A 266 25.46 -21.83 31.69
N VAL A 267 24.86 -21.17 30.71
CA VAL A 267 23.87 -20.11 30.89
C VAL A 267 22.67 -20.38 29.97
N ASN A 268 21.54 -20.58 30.57
CA ASN A 268 20.27 -20.82 29.85
C ASN A 268 19.31 -19.67 30.10
N TYR A 269 18.45 -19.40 29.11
CA TYR A 269 17.37 -18.43 29.23
C TYR A 269 16.03 -19.14 29.12
N ASP A 270 15.16 -18.86 30.06
CA ASP A 270 13.81 -19.40 30.08
C ASP A 270 12.90 -18.75 29.05
N GLY A 271 11.62 -19.18 29.01
CA GLY A 271 10.63 -18.64 28.08
C GLY A 271 10.34 -17.16 28.29
N THR A 272 10.52 -16.59 29.49
CA THR A 272 10.25 -15.18 29.74
C THR A 272 11.27 -14.26 29.04
N VAL A 273 12.55 -14.61 29.13
CA VAL A 273 13.62 -13.88 28.41
C VAL A 273 13.49 -14.06 26.91
N LYS A 274 13.18 -15.29 26.45
CA LYS A 274 12.95 -15.60 25.04
C LYS A 274 11.74 -14.82 24.49
N ALA A 275 10.60 -14.82 25.21
CA ALA A 275 9.40 -14.09 24.83
C ALA A 275 9.66 -12.58 24.74
N LEU A 276 10.34 -12.01 25.74
CA LEU A 276 10.64 -10.58 25.75
C LEU A 276 11.53 -10.19 24.57
N ALA A 277 12.61 -10.94 24.30
CA ALA A 277 13.51 -10.72 23.17
C ALA A 277 12.78 -10.86 21.83
N TYR A 278 11.96 -11.90 21.71
CA TYR A 278 11.18 -12.20 20.53
C TYR A 278 10.15 -11.11 20.21
N MET A 279 9.38 -10.67 21.22
CA MET A 279 8.38 -9.61 21.08
C MET A 279 9.03 -8.29 20.66
N ILE A 280 10.11 -7.88 21.33
CA ILE A 280 10.81 -6.63 20.98
C ILE A 280 11.30 -6.66 19.53
N ASN A 281 11.85 -7.79 19.08
CA ASN A 281 12.36 -7.91 17.72
C ASN A 281 11.27 -8.09 16.66
N ASN A 282 10.26 -8.94 16.91
CA ASN A 282 9.29 -9.34 15.88
C ASN A 282 7.96 -8.57 15.97
N ASP A 283 7.42 -8.29 17.14
CA ASP A 283 6.17 -7.56 17.29
C ASP A 283 6.37 -6.04 17.33
N LEU A 284 7.42 -5.57 18.01
CA LEU A 284 7.76 -4.14 18.07
C LEU A 284 8.71 -3.71 16.93
N TYR A 285 9.07 -4.60 16.03
CA TYR A 285 9.92 -4.36 14.85
C TYR A 285 11.26 -3.69 15.17
N THR A 286 11.82 -3.97 16.35
CA THR A 286 13.11 -3.43 16.77
C THR A 286 14.26 -4.24 16.13
N SER A 287 15.37 -3.60 15.77
CA SER A 287 16.52 -4.32 15.24
C SER A 287 17.15 -5.26 16.28
N VAL A 288 17.80 -6.31 15.82
CA VAL A 288 18.44 -7.33 16.68
C VAL A 288 19.42 -6.67 17.67
N ASP A 289 20.28 -5.75 17.18
CA ASP A 289 21.24 -5.07 18.04
C ASP A 289 20.59 -4.18 19.10
N LYS A 290 19.55 -3.42 18.72
CA LYS A 290 18.80 -2.60 19.67
C LYS A 290 18.08 -3.45 20.71
N THR A 291 17.53 -4.59 20.31
CA THR A 291 16.91 -5.55 21.23
C THR A 291 17.93 -6.04 22.27
N ARG A 292 19.12 -6.44 21.81
CA ARG A 292 20.21 -6.88 22.68
C ARG A 292 20.63 -5.81 23.67
N VAL A 293 20.90 -4.60 23.18
CA VAL A 293 21.30 -3.45 24.02
C VAL A 293 20.22 -3.14 25.04
N PHE A 294 18.97 -3.06 24.62
CA PHE A 294 17.84 -2.78 25.52
C PHE A 294 17.73 -3.81 26.65
N LEU A 295 17.79 -5.11 26.32
CA LEU A 295 17.69 -6.17 27.33
C LEU A 295 18.86 -6.13 28.31
N LYS A 296 20.09 -5.89 27.83
CA LYS A 296 21.26 -5.72 28.66
C LYS A 296 21.12 -4.53 29.62
N ASP A 297 20.65 -3.40 29.12
CA ASP A 297 20.50 -2.18 29.93
C ASP A 297 19.42 -2.33 31.00
N VAL A 298 18.21 -2.83 30.64
CA VAL A 298 17.09 -2.94 31.60
C VAL A 298 17.36 -3.99 32.67
N SER A 299 18.13 -5.05 32.33
CA SER A 299 18.52 -6.11 33.26
C SER A 299 19.79 -5.78 34.07
N LYS A 300 20.37 -4.61 33.89
CA LYS A 300 21.66 -4.20 34.49
C LYS A 300 22.80 -5.19 34.17
N GLY A 301 22.81 -5.66 32.91
CA GLY A 301 23.82 -6.58 32.40
C GLY A 301 23.58 -8.07 32.67
N LYS A 302 22.54 -8.45 33.39
CA LYS A 302 22.25 -9.87 33.69
C LYS A 302 21.77 -10.66 32.45
N ILE A 303 21.10 -10.00 31.50
CA ILE A 303 20.69 -10.59 30.23
C ILE A 303 21.62 -10.07 29.14
N ASP A 304 22.64 -10.86 28.79
CA ASP A 304 23.62 -10.53 27.73
C ASP A 304 23.55 -11.60 26.63
N ILE A 305 22.52 -11.51 25.81
CA ILE A 305 22.24 -12.46 24.73
C ILE A 305 22.96 -12.06 23.46
N SER A 306 23.33 -13.06 22.64
CA SER A 306 23.95 -12.83 21.34
C SER A 306 22.94 -12.45 20.27
N THR A 307 23.42 -11.81 19.20
CA THR A 307 22.59 -11.54 18.00
C THR A 307 22.09 -12.84 17.35
N GLY A 308 22.93 -13.89 17.35
CA GLY A 308 22.55 -15.21 16.86
C GLY A 308 21.42 -15.85 17.66
N PHE A 309 21.44 -15.69 19.00
CA PHE A 309 20.36 -16.15 19.86
C PHE A 309 19.02 -15.52 19.46
N ILE A 310 18.95 -14.19 19.32
CA ILE A 310 17.73 -13.48 18.95
C ILE A 310 17.23 -13.95 17.57
N CYS A 311 18.12 -14.12 16.60
CA CYS A 311 17.76 -14.62 15.28
C CYS A 311 17.20 -16.06 15.34
N ASN A 312 17.75 -16.90 16.23
CA ASN A 312 17.30 -18.28 16.37
C ASN A 312 15.93 -18.39 17.06
N LEU A 313 15.51 -17.40 17.86
CA LEU A 313 14.18 -17.38 18.46
C LEU A 313 13.05 -17.43 17.43
N ALA A 314 13.23 -16.79 16.27
CA ALA A 314 12.24 -16.85 15.19
C ALA A 314 12.08 -18.28 14.64
N LYS A 315 13.20 -19.03 14.54
CA LYS A 315 13.16 -20.45 14.17
C LYS A 315 12.47 -21.30 15.25
N GLN A 316 12.88 -21.14 16.51
CA GLN A 316 12.29 -21.89 17.63
C GLN A 316 10.77 -21.62 17.74
N PHE A 317 10.35 -20.36 17.57
CA PHE A 317 8.93 -20.01 17.65
C PHE A 317 8.14 -20.61 16.49
N SER A 318 8.67 -20.55 15.27
CA SER A 318 8.07 -21.20 14.11
C SER A 318 7.91 -22.72 14.33
N GLU A 319 8.92 -23.38 14.89
CA GLU A 319 8.88 -24.82 15.16
C GLU A 319 7.85 -25.18 16.25
N CYS A 320 7.86 -24.49 17.39
CA CYS A 320 6.98 -24.82 18.51
C CYS A 320 5.50 -24.43 18.29
N THR A 321 5.21 -23.61 17.27
CA THR A 321 3.84 -23.19 16.93
C THR A 321 3.31 -23.84 15.65
N LYS A 322 3.93 -24.90 15.17
CA LYS A 322 3.54 -25.53 13.90
C LYS A 322 2.11 -26.06 13.94
N GLU A 323 1.74 -26.82 14.97
CA GLU A 323 0.40 -27.36 15.16
C GLU A 323 -0.67 -26.26 15.21
N GLU A 324 -0.39 -25.18 15.96
CA GLU A 324 -1.29 -24.03 16.07
C GLU A 324 -1.50 -23.34 14.71
N ARG A 325 -0.49 -23.28 13.86
CA ARG A 325 -0.64 -22.74 12.51
C ARG A 325 -1.44 -23.65 11.58
N GLU A 326 -1.33 -24.96 11.75
CA GLU A 326 -2.18 -25.94 11.06
C GLU A 326 -3.65 -25.74 11.45
N GLU A 327 -3.94 -25.53 12.73
CA GLU A 327 -5.29 -25.19 13.20
C GLU A 327 -5.80 -23.85 12.61
N ILE A 328 -4.94 -22.82 12.59
CA ILE A 328 -5.30 -21.53 11.96
C ILE A 328 -5.59 -21.73 10.47
N PHE A 329 -4.81 -22.56 9.79
CA PHE A 329 -5.02 -22.87 8.38
C PHE A 329 -6.39 -23.51 8.13
N ASP A 330 -6.76 -24.50 8.90
CA ASP A 330 -8.04 -25.21 8.81
C ASP A 330 -9.22 -24.29 9.13
N ASP A 331 -9.07 -23.46 10.15
CA ASP A 331 -10.04 -22.43 10.52
C ASP A 331 -10.30 -21.43 9.38
N LEU A 332 -9.23 -20.99 8.70
CA LEU A 332 -9.34 -20.06 7.58
C LEU A 332 -9.99 -20.72 6.35
N MET A 333 -9.71 -21.99 6.10
CA MET A 333 -10.34 -22.75 5.01
C MET A 333 -11.86 -22.93 5.21
N THR A 334 -12.31 -22.99 6.45
CA THR A 334 -13.72 -23.23 6.80
C THR A 334 -14.47 -21.94 7.17
N ALA A 335 -13.79 -20.81 7.17
CA ALA A 335 -14.41 -19.52 7.51
C ALA A 335 -15.49 -19.13 6.49
N PRO A 336 -16.61 -18.54 6.90
CA PRO A 336 -17.67 -18.12 5.99
C PRO A 336 -17.23 -16.96 5.08
N VAL A 337 -16.35 -16.08 5.59
CA VAL A 337 -15.76 -14.95 4.86
C VAL A 337 -14.26 -14.96 5.07
N LEU A 338 -13.52 -14.92 3.98
CA LEU A 338 -12.06 -14.85 3.98
C LEU A 338 -11.60 -13.58 3.27
N HIS A 339 -10.69 -12.87 3.89
CA HIS A 339 -9.99 -11.75 3.31
C HIS A 339 -8.63 -12.18 2.76
N ALA A 340 -8.29 -11.79 1.54
CA ALA A 340 -6.99 -12.09 0.96
C ALA A 340 -6.33 -10.86 0.34
N ASP A 341 -5.00 -10.78 0.48
CA ASP A 341 -4.18 -9.72 -0.12
C ASP A 341 -2.75 -10.23 -0.35
N PHE A 342 -2.05 -9.61 -1.31
CA PHE A 342 -0.63 -9.82 -1.51
C PHE A 342 0.17 -8.60 -1.05
N THR A 343 1.26 -8.86 -0.34
CA THR A 343 2.24 -7.84 -0.02
C THR A 343 3.64 -8.27 -0.43
N PHE A 344 4.61 -7.35 -0.36
CA PHE A 344 5.97 -7.62 -0.82
C PHE A 344 6.99 -7.22 0.24
N GLY A 345 8.03 -8.03 0.34
CA GLY A 345 9.28 -7.76 1.02
C GLY A 345 10.47 -8.05 0.11
N ARG A 346 11.64 -8.22 0.72
CA ARG A 346 12.86 -8.64 0.05
C ARG A 346 13.56 -9.72 0.84
N ALA A 347 14.08 -10.73 0.14
CA ALA A 347 14.87 -11.80 0.71
C ALA A 347 16.07 -12.07 -0.18
N GLY A 348 17.28 -12.11 0.39
CA GLY A 348 18.51 -12.34 -0.37
C GLY A 348 18.71 -11.36 -1.53
N GLY A 349 18.23 -10.11 -1.40
CA GLY A 349 18.28 -9.10 -2.44
C GLY A 349 17.19 -9.21 -3.52
N LYS A 350 16.37 -10.26 -3.53
CA LYS A 350 15.27 -10.46 -4.47
C LYS A 350 13.95 -10.03 -3.85
N GLN A 351 12.97 -9.73 -4.70
CA GLN A 351 11.60 -9.50 -4.25
C GLN A 351 11.00 -10.83 -3.79
N ALA A 352 10.40 -10.82 -2.59
CA ALA A 352 9.59 -11.90 -2.06
C ALA A 352 8.15 -11.40 -1.91
N ALA A 353 7.19 -12.21 -2.33
CA ALA A 353 5.78 -11.95 -2.11
C ALA A 353 5.34 -12.62 -0.80
N VAL A 354 4.30 -12.10 -0.19
CA VAL A 354 3.62 -12.72 0.95
C VAL A 354 2.14 -12.67 0.67
N ILE A 355 1.49 -13.83 0.71
CA ILE A 355 0.03 -13.92 0.72
C ILE A 355 -0.46 -13.84 2.16
N ILE A 356 -1.55 -13.14 2.35
CA ILE A 356 -2.20 -12.93 3.64
C ILE A 356 -3.64 -13.39 3.50
N ASN A 357 -4.05 -14.27 4.38
CA ASN A 357 -5.42 -14.71 4.52
C ASN A 357 -5.88 -14.37 5.94
N ALA A 358 -7.02 -13.72 6.09
CA ALA A 358 -7.51 -13.25 7.38
C ALA A 358 -9.04 -13.31 7.47
N THR A 359 -9.54 -13.35 8.70
CA THR A 359 -10.97 -13.30 9.02
C THR A 359 -11.30 -12.14 9.94
N ASP A 360 -12.57 -11.79 10.04
CA ASP A 360 -13.06 -10.69 10.88
C ASP A 360 -12.86 -10.94 12.38
N ASP A 361 -12.87 -12.20 12.82
CA ASP A 361 -12.58 -12.62 14.19
C ASP A 361 -11.09 -12.56 14.56
N GLY A 362 -10.23 -12.20 13.59
CA GLY A 362 -8.83 -11.90 13.79
C GLY A 362 -7.86 -13.06 13.59
N LYS A 363 -8.32 -14.21 13.11
CA LYS A 363 -7.42 -15.25 12.62
C LYS A 363 -6.72 -14.77 11.37
N VAL A 364 -5.42 -15.03 11.29
CA VAL A 364 -4.63 -14.60 10.14
C VAL A 364 -3.49 -15.55 9.86
N MET A 365 -3.25 -15.78 8.58
CA MET A 365 -2.08 -16.51 8.09
C MET A 365 -1.31 -15.68 7.09
N TYR A 366 -0.02 -15.58 7.34
CA TYR A 366 0.96 -15.01 6.41
C TYR A 366 1.81 -16.14 5.86
N GLN A 367 2.04 -16.17 4.57
CA GLN A 367 2.90 -17.16 3.96
C GLN A 367 3.82 -16.52 2.93
N GLY A 368 5.13 -16.75 3.07
CA GLY A 368 6.13 -16.33 2.11
C GLY A 368 5.96 -17.04 0.77
N ARG A 369 6.19 -16.31 -0.32
CA ARG A 369 6.08 -16.81 -1.70
C ARG A 369 7.19 -16.21 -2.56
N ALA A 370 7.70 -17.00 -3.49
CA ALA A 370 8.68 -16.49 -4.44
C ALA A 370 8.08 -15.44 -5.38
N LYS A 371 6.79 -15.59 -5.72
CA LYS A 371 6.06 -14.69 -6.62
C LYS A 371 4.60 -14.56 -6.16
N LYS A 372 3.95 -13.48 -6.56
CA LYS A 372 2.49 -13.38 -6.51
C LYS A 372 1.85 -14.09 -7.70
N GLY A 373 0.54 -14.08 -7.74
CA GLY A 373 -0.22 -14.74 -8.82
C GLY A 373 -0.65 -16.14 -8.42
N ASP A 374 -1.07 -16.94 -9.40
CA ASP A 374 -1.58 -18.30 -9.17
C ASP A 374 -0.56 -19.19 -8.41
N GLU A 375 0.74 -19.04 -8.69
CA GLU A 375 1.79 -19.75 -7.95
C GLU A 375 1.86 -19.30 -6.47
N GLY A 376 1.56 -18.05 -6.19
CA GLY A 376 1.56 -17.49 -4.84
C GLY A 376 0.39 -17.95 -3.99
N VAL A 377 -0.72 -18.37 -4.60
CA VAL A 377 -1.90 -18.91 -3.91
C VAL A 377 -1.71 -20.35 -3.50
N LYS A 378 -0.94 -21.14 -4.25
CA LYS A 378 -0.72 -22.57 -3.97
C LYS A 378 -0.23 -22.82 -2.55
N GLY A 379 -0.84 -23.79 -1.88
CA GLY A 379 -0.53 -24.16 -0.50
C GLY A 379 -0.94 -23.10 0.52
N SER A 380 -1.83 -22.17 0.17
CA SER A 380 -2.48 -21.25 1.09
C SER A 380 -3.90 -21.72 1.40
N PRO A 381 -4.54 -21.25 2.50
CA PRO A 381 -5.94 -21.52 2.75
C PRO A 381 -6.85 -21.16 1.57
N LEU A 382 -6.48 -20.16 0.79
CA LEU A 382 -7.26 -19.68 -0.35
C LEU A 382 -7.31 -20.69 -1.50
N GLU A 383 -6.30 -21.56 -1.69
CA GLU A 383 -6.21 -22.45 -2.87
C GLU A 383 -7.47 -23.30 -3.05
N HIS A 384 -8.03 -23.80 -1.97
CA HIS A 384 -9.22 -24.68 -1.99
C HIS A 384 -10.40 -24.06 -1.21
N TYR A 385 -10.37 -22.76 -1.01
CA TYR A 385 -11.42 -22.07 -0.29
C TYR A 385 -12.70 -21.96 -1.12
N ASP A 386 -13.85 -22.29 -0.54
CA ASP A 386 -15.16 -22.32 -1.19
C ASP A 386 -16.19 -21.37 -0.53
N GLY A 387 -15.78 -20.54 0.41
CA GLY A 387 -16.63 -19.54 1.04
C GLY A 387 -16.69 -18.22 0.27
N THR A 388 -17.05 -17.14 0.96
CA THR A 388 -17.06 -15.78 0.39
C THR A 388 -15.67 -15.14 0.51
N LEU A 389 -15.06 -14.76 -0.60
CA LEU A 389 -13.80 -14.06 -0.65
C LEU A 389 -14.00 -12.55 -0.72
N VAL A 390 -13.27 -11.79 0.11
CA VAL A 390 -13.15 -10.33 0.02
C VAL A 390 -11.72 -9.98 -0.38
N SER A 391 -11.53 -9.40 -1.54
CA SER A 391 -10.18 -9.04 -2.01
C SER A 391 -10.20 -7.77 -2.88
N ASP A 392 -9.03 -7.30 -3.29
CA ASP A 392 -8.90 -6.39 -4.41
C ASP A 392 -9.01 -7.16 -5.74
N HIS A 393 -9.05 -6.43 -6.85
CA HIS A 393 -9.15 -7.03 -8.19
C HIS A 393 -7.83 -7.66 -8.65
N GLU A 394 -7.16 -8.45 -7.81
CA GLU A 394 -6.00 -9.23 -8.21
C GLU A 394 -6.47 -10.51 -8.89
N SER A 395 -6.12 -10.67 -10.16
CA SER A 395 -6.60 -11.76 -11.02
C SER A 395 -6.35 -13.18 -10.48
N ALA A 396 -5.36 -13.35 -9.61
CA ALA A 396 -5.08 -14.64 -8.98
C ALA A 396 -6.01 -14.91 -7.78
N LEU A 397 -6.51 -13.86 -7.12
CA LEU A 397 -7.37 -14.00 -5.94
C LEU A 397 -8.83 -14.25 -6.34
N ILE A 398 -9.35 -13.46 -7.27
CA ILE A 398 -10.77 -13.52 -7.69
C ILE A 398 -11.22 -14.85 -8.30
N LYS A 399 -10.30 -15.78 -8.55
CA LYS A 399 -10.60 -17.13 -9.06
C LYS A 399 -11.04 -18.12 -7.98
N HIS A 400 -10.91 -17.71 -6.70
CA HIS A 400 -11.15 -18.57 -5.54
C HIS A 400 -12.37 -18.11 -4.76
N GLY A 401 -12.94 -19.02 -3.98
CA GLY A 401 -14.22 -18.82 -3.30
C GLY A 401 -15.42 -19.03 -4.22
N SER A 402 -16.57 -19.33 -3.63
CA SER A 402 -17.85 -19.48 -4.37
C SER A 402 -18.52 -18.15 -4.64
N ARG A 403 -18.22 -17.11 -3.86
CA ARG A 403 -18.69 -15.74 -4.01
C ARG A 403 -17.52 -14.79 -3.79
N HIS A 404 -17.55 -13.65 -4.44
CA HIS A 404 -16.51 -12.64 -4.32
C HIS A 404 -17.12 -11.27 -4.00
N GLN A 405 -16.47 -10.51 -3.09
CA GLN A 405 -16.74 -9.11 -2.84
C GLN A 405 -15.49 -8.30 -3.16
N GLU A 406 -15.60 -7.41 -4.12
CA GLU A 406 -14.57 -6.44 -4.47
C GLU A 406 -14.38 -5.39 -3.36
N CYS A 407 -13.14 -5.04 -3.08
CA CYS A 407 -12.82 -4.01 -2.10
C CYS A 407 -13.25 -2.62 -2.57
N LEU A 408 -14.31 -2.06 -2.00
CA LEU A 408 -14.83 -0.75 -2.39
C LEU A 408 -13.85 0.40 -2.14
N THR A 409 -12.88 0.26 -1.23
CA THR A 409 -11.81 1.26 -1.06
C THR A 409 -10.97 1.42 -2.34
N HIS A 410 -10.74 0.34 -3.08
CA HIS A 410 -10.04 0.38 -4.35
C HIS A 410 -10.93 0.96 -5.46
N VAL A 411 -12.21 0.61 -5.47
CA VAL A 411 -13.21 1.19 -6.39
C VAL A 411 -13.26 2.71 -6.23
N ASP A 412 -13.35 3.22 -4.99
CA ASP A 412 -13.36 4.64 -4.67
C ASP A 412 -12.11 5.37 -5.20
N ARG A 413 -10.92 4.78 -4.99
CA ARG A 413 -9.66 5.36 -5.50
C ARG A 413 -9.62 5.43 -7.02
N TYR A 414 -10.09 4.39 -7.70
CA TYR A 414 -10.14 4.37 -9.16
C TYR A 414 -11.20 5.34 -9.70
N ALA A 415 -12.36 5.46 -9.02
CA ALA A 415 -13.38 6.43 -9.37
C ALA A 415 -12.86 7.87 -9.22
N LYS A 416 -12.17 8.20 -8.12
CA LYS A 416 -11.49 9.50 -7.95
C LYS A 416 -10.44 9.75 -9.03
N GLY A 417 -9.65 8.73 -9.37
CA GLY A 417 -8.68 8.84 -10.46
C GLY A 417 -9.34 9.09 -11.81
N ALA A 418 -10.51 8.50 -12.06
CA ALA A 418 -11.29 8.74 -13.26
C ALA A 418 -11.87 10.18 -13.27
N ASP A 419 -12.43 10.65 -12.15
CA ASP A 419 -12.96 12.01 -12.00
C ASP A 419 -11.91 13.09 -12.27
N GLU A 420 -10.70 12.91 -11.74
CA GLU A 420 -9.57 13.82 -11.97
C GLU A 420 -9.07 13.84 -13.44
N ASN A 421 -9.19 12.75 -14.15
CA ASN A 421 -8.64 12.59 -15.51
C ASN A 421 -9.67 12.69 -16.63
N GLU A 422 -10.95 12.51 -16.31
CA GLU A 422 -12.08 12.55 -17.24
C GLU A 422 -13.16 13.52 -16.70
N PRO A 423 -12.87 14.84 -16.55
CA PRO A 423 -13.73 15.79 -15.84
C PRO A 423 -15.08 16.03 -16.50
N ASN A 424 -15.26 15.58 -17.75
CA ASN A 424 -16.53 15.69 -18.49
C ASN A 424 -17.50 14.56 -18.16
N LYS A 425 -17.04 13.51 -17.47
CA LYS A 425 -17.85 12.35 -17.13
C LYS A 425 -18.43 12.48 -15.72
N LYS A 426 -19.68 12.09 -15.55
CA LYS A 426 -20.43 12.17 -14.28
C LYS A 426 -20.37 10.88 -13.48
N TRP A 427 -20.24 9.74 -14.17
CA TRP A 427 -20.27 8.43 -13.53
C TRP A 427 -19.24 8.28 -12.41
N PRO A 428 -17.99 8.87 -12.47
CA PRO A 428 -17.02 8.67 -11.41
C PRO A 428 -17.44 9.31 -10.09
N SER A 429 -17.97 10.53 -10.12
CA SER A 429 -18.50 11.20 -8.92
C SER A 429 -19.76 10.52 -8.38
N MET A 430 -20.63 9.97 -9.23
CA MET A 430 -21.77 9.14 -8.81
C MET A 430 -21.28 7.88 -8.09
N MET A 431 -20.27 7.20 -8.64
CA MET A 431 -19.68 6.00 -8.03
C MET A 431 -19.03 6.32 -6.69
N HIS A 432 -18.30 7.43 -6.58
CA HIS A 432 -17.71 7.87 -5.31
C HIS A 432 -18.79 8.12 -4.23
N ALA A 433 -19.88 8.80 -4.58
CA ALA A 433 -21.00 9.03 -3.66
C ALA A 433 -21.62 7.69 -3.22
N TRP A 434 -21.92 6.81 -4.17
CA TRP A 434 -22.47 5.48 -3.91
C TRP A 434 -21.58 4.66 -2.96
N VAL A 435 -20.28 4.61 -3.19
CA VAL A 435 -19.33 3.89 -2.29
C VAL A 435 -19.42 4.45 -0.88
N THR A 436 -19.43 5.77 -0.74
CA THR A 436 -19.50 6.44 0.56
C THR A 436 -20.77 6.09 1.30
N ASP A 437 -21.93 6.22 0.64
CA ASP A 437 -23.24 5.99 1.23
C ASP A 437 -23.45 4.51 1.57
N SER A 438 -23.02 3.62 0.69
CA SER A 438 -23.14 2.17 0.89
C SER A 438 -22.28 1.65 2.03
N ILE A 439 -21.03 2.11 2.16
CA ILE A 439 -20.17 1.77 3.29
C ILE A 439 -20.72 2.35 4.59
N HIS A 440 -21.26 3.58 4.55
CA HIS A 440 -21.89 4.18 5.72
C HIS A 440 -23.12 3.39 6.18
N TYR A 441 -23.98 2.99 5.25
CA TYR A 441 -25.13 2.13 5.55
C TYR A 441 -24.69 0.81 6.18
N TRP A 442 -23.72 0.11 5.58
CA TRP A 442 -23.19 -1.15 6.11
C TRP A 442 -22.61 -1.00 7.52
N ASN A 443 -21.82 0.07 7.77
CA ASN A 443 -21.28 0.36 9.10
C ASN A 443 -22.40 0.54 10.14
N ASN A 444 -23.43 1.32 9.81
CA ASN A 444 -24.56 1.55 10.72
C ASN A 444 -25.32 0.26 11.06
N VAL A 445 -25.46 -0.65 10.10
CA VAL A 445 -26.08 -1.96 10.34
C VAL A 445 -25.20 -2.81 11.26
N ASN A 446 -23.90 -2.89 11.00
CA ASN A 446 -22.97 -3.72 11.77
C ASN A 446 -22.68 -3.18 13.18
N GLU A 447 -22.72 -1.86 13.36
CA GLU A 447 -22.60 -1.21 14.68
C GLU A 447 -23.93 -1.24 15.47
N GLY A 448 -25.00 -1.77 14.89
CA GLY A 448 -26.31 -1.86 15.52
C GLY A 448 -27.03 -0.51 15.65
N ILE A 449 -26.59 0.51 14.90
CA ILE A 449 -27.22 1.83 14.87
C ILE A 449 -28.56 1.77 14.15
N CYS A 450 -28.66 0.97 13.08
CA CYS A 450 -29.91 0.66 12.40
C CYS A 450 -30.02 -0.84 12.10
N ALA A 451 -31.24 -1.34 11.91
CA ALA A 451 -31.49 -2.68 11.42
C ALA A 451 -31.21 -2.76 9.92
N TYR A 452 -30.83 -3.94 9.43
CA TYR A 452 -30.76 -4.18 8.00
C TYR A 452 -32.14 -4.01 7.36
N ASP A 453 -32.21 -3.20 6.32
CA ASP A 453 -33.42 -2.93 5.55
C ASP A 453 -33.21 -3.29 4.08
N LYS A 454 -34.00 -4.25 3.61
CA LYS A 454 -33.88 -4.76 2.24
C LYS A 454 -34.22 -3.70 1.20
N GLU A 455 -35.18 -2.81 1.48
CA GLU A 455 -35.58 -1.75 0.53
C GLU A 455 -34.44 -0.73 0.34
N THR A 456 -33.78 -0.34 1.42
CA THR A 456 -32.59 0.51 1.40
C THR A 456 -31.44 -0.16 0.64
N ALA A 457 -31.21 -1.46 0.86
CA ALA A 457 -30.17 -2.20 0.15
C ALA A 457 -30.45 -2.27 -1.36
N GLU A 458 -31.68 -2.59 -1.77
CA GLU A 458 -32.07 -2.63 -3.20
C GLU A 458 -32.01 -1.24 -3.84
N LYS A 459 -32.32 -0.18 -3.10
CA LYS A 459 -32.14 1.20 -3.58
C LYS A 459 -30.66 1.48 -3.88
N LEU A 460 -29.74 1.17 -2.97
CA LEU A 460 -28.31 1.34 -3.19
C LEU A 460 -27.80 0.49 -4.36
N ILE A 461 -28.29 -0.73 -4.54
CA ILE A 461 -27.99 -1.56 -5.70
C ILE A 461 -28.47 -0.89 -7.01
N SER A 462 -29.67 -0.31 -7.00
CA SER A 462 -30.21 0.41 -8.15
C SER A 462 -29.36 1.66 -8.48
N GLU A 463 -28.88 2.38 -7.47
CA GLU A 463 -27.98 3.54 -7.64
C GLU A 463 -26.65 3.12 -8.28
N PHE A 464 -26.08 1.99 -7.85
CA PHE A 464 -24.89 1.39 -8.46
C PHE A 464 -25.12 1.06 -9.94
N MET A 465 -26.20 0.37 -10.25
CA MET A 465 -26.55 0.03 -11.64
C MET A 465 -26.80 1.27 -12.49
N SER A 466 -27.37 2.31 -11.91
CA SER A 466 -27.57 3.61 -12.58
C SER A 466 -26.22 4.28 -12.91
N ALA A 467 -25.24 4.24 -12.01
CA ALA A 467 -23.91 4.79 -12.27
C ALA A 467 -23.21 4.03 -13.41
N ILE A 468 -23.36 2.70 -13.46
CA ILE A 468 -22.85 1.87 -14.58
C ILE A 468 -23.56 2.23 -15.91
N ALA A 469 -24.86 2.43 -15.89
CA ALA A 469 -25.62 2.81 -17.08
C ALA A 469 -25.15 4.18 -17.62
N VAL A 470 -24.97 5.17 -16.74
CA VAL A 470 -24.39 6.47 -17.11
C VAL A 470 -22.97 6.32 -17.68
N ALA A 471 -22.12 5.48 -17.06
CA ALA A 471 -20.78 5.21 -17.57
C ALA A 471 -20.82 4.63 -18.99
N ARG A 472 -21.75 3.70 -19.25
CA ARG A 472 -21.95 3.11 -20.58
C ARG A 472 -22.27 4.18 -21.62
N GLU A 473 -23.29 5.01 -21.36
CA GLU A 473 -23.71 6.08 -22.26
C GLU A 473 -22.59 7.09 -22.49
N GLU A 474 -21.89 7.49 -21.45
CA GLU A 474 -20.79 8.46 -21.54
C GLU A 474 -19.59 7.93 -22.33
N TYR A 475 -19.25 6.62 -22.22
CA TYR A 475 -18.18 6.00 -23.02
C TYR A 475 -18.61 5.62 -24.43
N GLU A 476 -19.91 5.42 -24.69
CA GLU A 476 -20.43 5.30 -26.05
C GLU A 476 -20.39 6.64 -26.78
N PHE A 477 -20.73 7.74 -26.09
CA PHE A 477 -20.70 9.09 -26.66
C PHE A 477 -19.27 9.62 -26.85
N GLU A 478 -18.41 9.46 -25.83
CA GLU A 478 -17.01 9.86 -25.85
C GLU A 478 -16.16 8.66 -25.46
N PRO A 479 -15.62 7.91 -26.43
CA PRO A 479 -14.80 6.74 -26.17
C PRO A 479 -13.56 7.07 -25.33
N PRO A 480 -13.03 6.10 -24.57
CA PRO A 480 -11.86 6.33 -23.72
C PRO A 480 -10.64 6.68 -24.57
N SER A 481 -9.80 7.57 -24.07
CA SER A 481 -8.50 7.85 -24.69
C SER A 481 -7.67 6.57 -24.85
N LYS A 482 -6.97 6.45 -25.99
CA LYS A 482 -6.04 5.32 -26.21
C LYS A 482 -4.90 5.27 -25.21
N TYR A 483 -4.59 6.39 -24.55
CA TYR A 483 -3.48 6.52 -23.62
C TYR A 483 -3.90 6.44 -22.14
N ASN A 484 -5.19 6.65 -21.82
CA ASN A 484 -5.72 6.54 -20.46
C ASN A 484 -7.05 5.82 -20.46
N ARG A 485 -7.06 4.59 -19.94
CA ARG A 485 -8.24 3.71 -19.92
C ARG A 485 -8.59 3.23 -18.51
N GLU A 486 -8.05 3.84 -17.47
CA GLU A 486 -8.24 3.32 -16.10
C GLU A 486 -9.69 3.38 -15.67
N GLY A 487 -10.37 4.52 -15.90
CA GLY A 487 -11.80 4.65 -15.62
C GLY A 487 -12.66 3.70 -16.46
N TYR A 488 -12.37 3.61 -17.74
CA TYR A 488 -13.06 2.68 -18.64
C TYR A 488 -12.89 1.21 -18.21
N ASN A 489 -11.68 0.82 -17.80
CA ASN A 489 -11.42 -0.55 -17.33
C ASN A 489 -12.16 -0.84 -16.02
N LEU A 490 -12.28 0.15 -15.11
CA LEU A 490 -13.09 0.00 -13.91
C LEU A 490 -14.56 -0.19 -14.27
N TYR A 491 -15.11 0.69 -15.12
CA TYR A 491 -16.50 0.58 -15.60
C TYR A 491 -16.76 -0.80 -16.21
N LYS A 492 -15.88 -1.28 -17.10
CA LYS A 492 -16.04 -2.59 -17.74
C LYS A 492 -16.10 -3.75 -16.74
N ARG A 493 -15.22 -3.75 -15.74
CA ARG A 493 -15.24 -4.77 -14.68
C ARG A 493 -16.56 -4.74 -13.89
N MET A 494 -17.04 -3.54 -13.51
CA MET A 494 -18.31 -3.41 -12.80
C MET A 494 -19.50 -3.84 -13.66
N GLU A 495 -19.44 -3.64 -14.97
CA GLU A 495 -20.45 -4.10 -15.92
C GLU A 495 -20.44 -5.62 -16.09
N GLU A 496 -19.26 -6.24 -16.13
CA GLU A 496 -19.08 -7.69 -16.32
C GLU A 496 -19.49 -8.51 -15.09
N THR A 497 -19.12 -8.04 -13.88
CA THR A 497 -19.40 -8.76 -12.61
C THR A 497 -20.03 -7.83 -11.56
N PRO A 498 -21.22 -7.26 -11.81
CA PRO A 498 -21.84 -6.29 -10.89
C PRO A 498 -22.11 -6.88 -9.49
N GLU A 499 -22.40 -8.16 -9.39
CA GLU A 499 -22.67 -8.83 -8.11
C GLU A 499 -21.48 -8.81 -7.16
N ASP A 500 -20.24 -8.84 -7.67
CA ASP A 500 -19.03 -8.78 -6.87
C ASP A 500 -18.87 -7.43 -6.14
N TYR A 501 -19.56 -6.40 -6.58
CA TYR A 501 -19.51 -5.06 -5.98
C TYR A 501 -20.63 -4.78 -4.97
N VAL A 502 -21.72 -5.55 -5.03
CA VAL A 502 -22.92 -5.31 -4.21
C VAL A 502 -23.24 -6.47 -3.26
N LEU A 503 -22.42 -7.51 -3.22
CA LEU A 503 -22.66 -8.70 -2.39
C LEU A 503 -22.91 -8.35 -0.92
N PHE A 504 -22.14 -7.41 -0.35
CA PHE A 504 -22.29 -6.95 1.03
C PHE A 504 -23.65 -6.27 1.32
N LEU A 505 -24.31 -5.72 0.30
CA LEU A 505 -25.67 -5.17 0.44
C LEU A 505 -26.72 -6.27 0.47
N ARG A 506 -26.47 -7.43 -0.14
CA ARG A 506 -27.34 -8.59 -0.08
C ARG A 506 -27.11 -9.46 1.13
N ASP A 507 -25.87 -9.49 1.60
CA ASP A 507 -25.42 -10.30 2.74
C ASP A 507 -24.60 -9.39 3.70
N PRO A 508 -25.24 -8.80 4.72
CA PRO A 508 -24.56 -7.87 5.64
C PRO A 508 -23.41 -8.48 6.45
N SER A 509 -23.29 -9.81 6.48
CA SER A 509 -22.16 -10.49 7.09
C SER A 509 -20.87 -10.35 6.27
N VAL A 510 -20.97 -9.94 5.02
CA VAL A 510 -19.83 -9.71 4.11
C VAL A 510 -19.38 -8.26 4.21
N PRO A 511 -18.10 -8.00 4.56
CA PRO A 511 -17.58 -6.63 4.58
C PRO A 511 -17.43 -6.04 3.18
N PRO A 512 -17.72 -4.74 3.00
CA PRO A 512 -17.55 -4.06 1.70
C PRO A 512 -16.08 -3.77 1.35
N THR A 513 -15.14 -3.99 2.29
CA THR A 513 -13.74 -3.60 2.12
C THR A 513 -12.78 -4.67 2.60
N ASN A 514 -11.62 -4.76 1.96
CA ASN A 514 -10.53 -5.66 2.35
C ASN A 514 -9.58 -5.04 3.41
N ASN A 515 -10.08 -4.13 4.23
CA ASN A 515 -9.28 -3.37 5.20
C ASN A 515 -8.54 -4.26 6.21
N ILE A 516 -9.07 -5.45 6.51
CA ILE A 516 -8.44 -6.40 7.43
C ILE A 516 -7.13 -6.90 6.84
N ALA A 517 -7.16 -7.50 5.66
CA ALA A 517 -5.95 -7.99 5.00
C ALA A 517 -4.95 -6.84 4.72
N GLU A 518 -5.43 -5.65 4.34
CA GLU A 518 -4.56 -4.48 4.19
C GLU A 518 -3.87 -4.06 5.50
N ARG A 519 -4.58 -4.08 6.63
CA ARG A 519 -3.97 -3.79 7.95
C ARG A 519 -2.91 -4.83 8.31
N MET A 520 -3.17 -6.10 8.02
CA MET A 520 -2.21 -7.17 8.22
C MET A 520 -1.00 -7.04 7.29
N ALA A 521 -1.21 -6.67 6.04
CA ALA A 521 -0.12 -6.36 5.10
C ALA A 521 0.80 -5.24 5.61
N ARG A 522 0.24 -4.20 6.21
CA ARG A 522 1.02 -3.10 6.80
C ARG A 522 1.90 -3.58 7.97
N LYS A 523 1.49 -4.58 8.76
CA LYS A 523 2.31 -5.15 9.84
C LYS A 523 3.54 -5.86 9.28
N PHE A 524 3.37 -6.71 8.27
CA PHE A 524 4.49 -7.32 7.57
C PHE A 524 5.43 -6.26 6.97
N LYS A 525 4.88 -5.25 6.29
CA LYS A 525 5.68 -4.17 5.68
C LYS A 525 6.53 -3.39 6.70
N ARG A 526 6.05 -3.17 7.93
CA ARG A 526 6.84 -2.50 8.97
C ARG A 526 8.14 -3.24 9.26
N LYS A 527 8.08 -4.57 9.42
CA LYS A 527 9.28 -5.38 9.59
C LYS A 527 10.14 -5.41 8.33
N ALA A 528 9.54 -5.59 7.17
CA ALA A 528 10.25 -5.57 5.90
C ALA A 528 11.02 -4.25 5.68
N HIS A 529 10.44 -3.11 6.05
CA HIS A 529 11.13 -1.82 6.05
C HIS A 529 12.24 -1.73 7.09
N GLN A 530 12.03 -2.27 8.30
CA GLN A 530 13.03 -2.26 9.36
C GLN A 530 14.26 -3.10 9.00
N VAL A 531 14.07 -4.28 8.40
CA VAL A 531 15.17 -5.17 8.00
C VAL A 531 15.73 -4.84 6.62
N MET A 532 15.01 -4.05 5.80
CA MET A 532 15.30 -3.72 4.40
C MET A 532 15.28 -4.93 3.47
N SER A 533 15.95 -6.00 3.84
CA SER A 533 15.92 -7.32 3.19
C SER A 533 16.14 -8.40 4.24
N PHE A 534 15.30 -9.41 4.25
CA PHE A 534 15.54 -10.65 4.96
C PHE A 534 16.76 -11.34 4.34
N ARG A 535 17.49 -12.12 5.13
CA ARG A 535 18.70 -12.81 4.64
C ARG A 535 18.37 -13.96 3.68
N SER A 536 17.22 -14.61 3.88
CA SER A 536 16.75 -15.74 3.07
C SER A 536 15.22 -15.80 3.04
N ASP A 537 14.69 -16.65 2.18
CA ASP A 537 13.26 -16.92 2.08
C ASP A 537 12.75 -17.58 3.38
N GLU A 538 13.51 -18.49 4.00
CA GLU A 538 13.18 -19.08 5.29
C GLU A 538 13.10 -18.02 6.41
N GLY A 539 13.85 -16.93 6.29
CA GLY A 539 13.74 -15.78 7.20
C GLY A 539 12.40 -15.06 7.05
N VAL A 540 11.87 -14.96 5.84
CA VAL A 540 10.52 -14.46 5.58
C VAL A 540 9.48 -15.41 6.15
N ASP A 541 9.62 -16.71 5.89
CA ASP A 541 8.67 -17.74 6.34
C ASP A 541 8.57 -17.77 7.87
N ARG A 542 9.70 -17.80 8.58
CA ARG A 542 9.71 -17.78 10.06
C ARG A 542 9.08 -16.51 10.64
N PHE A 543 9.27 -15.37 9.96
CA PHE A 543 8.61 -14.14 10.39
C PHE A 543 7.11 -14.19 10.10
N CYS A 544 6.69 -14.71 8.96
CA CYS A 544 5.28 -14.94 8.60
C CYS A 544 4.60 -15.89 9.59
N ASP A 545 5.26 -17.00 9.90
CA ASP A 545 4.79 -17.98 10.91
C ASP A 545 4.52 -17.32 12.26
N GLY A 546 5.53 -16.57 12.73
CA GLY A 546 5.41 -15.88 14.01
C GLY A 546 4.35 -14.80 14.01
N LEU A 547 4.24 -14.04 12.92
CA LEU A 547 3.25 -12.98 12.81
C LEU A 547 1.83 -13.53 12.77
N SER A 548 1.60 -14.67 12.10
CA SER A 548 0.32 -15.37 12.07
C SER A 548 -0.16 -15.70 13.49
N VAL A 549 0.71 -16.28 14.30
CA VAL A 549 0.38 -16.66 15.68
C VAL A 549 0.21 -15.45 16.59
N ILE A 550 1.14 -14.47 16.51
CA ILE A 550 1.07 -13.24 17.31
C ILE A 550 -0.26 -12.49 17.08
N GLU A 551 -0.67 -12.35 15.84
CA GLU A 551 -1.89 -11.60 15.52
C GLU A 551 -3.14 -12.38 15.93
N SER A 552 -3.15 -13.70 15.77
CA SER A 552 -4.22 -14.56 16.25
C SER A 552 -4.35 -14.51 17.78
N ILE A 553 -3.22 -14.53 18.53
CA ILE A 553 -3.26 -14.34 19.99
C ILE A 553 -3.84 -12.98 20.37
N LYS A 554 -3.40 -11.91 19.71
CA LYS A 554 -3.91 -10.55 19.98
C LYS A 554 -5.41 -10.44 19.77
N ALA A 555 -5.97 -11.15 18.80
CA ALA A 555 -7.41 -11.18 18.55
C ALA A 555 -8.19 -11.80 19.72
N THR A 556 -7.62 -12.75 20.45
CA THR A 556 -8.27 -13.35 21.63
C THR A 556 -8.30 -12.44 22.85
N GLY A 557 -7.56 -11.32 22.84
CA GLY A 557 -7.41 -10.42 23.99
C GLY A 557 -6.57 -10.96 25.15
N LYS A 558 -5.93 -12.12 24.99
CA LYS A 558 -5.03 -12.69 25.97
C LYS A 558 -3.74 -11.88 26.10
N ASN A 559 -3.03 -12.06 27.21
CA ASN A 559 -1.73 -11.42 27.42
C ASN A 559 -0.68 -12.03 26.49
N LEU A 560 -0.23 -11.26 25.51
CA LEU A 560 0.70 -11.73 24.49
C LEU A 560 2.02 -12.24 25.08
N PHE A 561 2.55 -11.57 26.13
CA PHE A 561 3.81 -11.97 26.75
C PHE A 561 3.69 -13.34 27.43
N GLU A 562 2.61 -13.56 28.17
CA GLU A 562 2.34 -14.85 28.84
C GLU A 562 2.15 -15.97 27.81
N GLU A 563 1.40 -15.72 26.77
CA GLU A 563 1.13 -16.69 25.71
C GLU A 563 2.41 -17.09 24.94
N ILE A 564 3.28 -16.14 24.62
CA ILE A 564 4.57 -16.44 23.97
C ILE A 564 5.51 -17.15 24.95
N THR A 565 5.54 -16.73 26.22
CA THR A 565 6.32 -17.40 27.27
C THR A 565 5.96 -18.87 27.39
N ALA A 566 4.67 -19.17 27.46
CA ALA A 566 4.18 -20.55 27.56
C ALA A 566 4.64 -21.42 26.37
N ARG A 567 4.65 -20.87 25.16
CA ARG A 567 5.12 -21.59 23.96
C ARG A 567 6.61 -21.88 23.99
N PHE A 568 7.42 -20.94 24.47
CA PHE A 568 8.85 -21.19 24.64
C PHE A 568 9.18 -22.13 25.79
N ASN A 569 8.32 -22.23 26.82
CA ASN A 569 8.47 -23.14 27.95
C ASN A 569 7.87 -24.53 27.72
N LYS A 570 7.18 -24.77 26.59
CA LYS A 570 6.50 -26.07 26.32
C LYS A 570 7.40 -27.31 26.55
N ASN A 571 8.73 -27.14 26.50
CA ASN A 571 9.74 -28.18 26.71
C ASN A 571 10.61 -27.95 27.95
N ILE A 572 10.30 -26.96 28.79
CA ILE A 572 11.02 -26.69 30.04
C ILE A 572 10.11 -27.10 31.19
N VAL A 573 10.44 -28.20 31.85
CA VAL A 573 9.73 -28.61 33.08
C VAL A 573 10.41 -27.85 34.22
N GLU A 574 9.70 -26.90 34.84
CA GLU A 574 10.12 -26.32 36.11
C GLU A 574 10.03 -27.44 37.18
N CYS A 575 11.15 -27.74 37.85
CA CYS A 575 11.10 -28.47 39.10
C CYS A 575 10.52 -27.51 40.13
N ASN A 576 9.21 -27.61 40.37
CA ASN A 576 8.61 -27.02 41.56
C ASN A 576 9.13 -27.75 42.78
N ASP A 577 9.76 -27.04 43.70
CA ASP A 577 10.19 -27.51 45.04
C ASP A 577 9.05 -28.02 45.87
#